data_2de44d35c0d30a7991c132690873e5a1
#
_entry.id   2de44d35c0d30a7991c132690873e5a1
#
_cell.length_a   1.000
_cell.length_b   1.000
_cell.length_c   1.000
_cell.angle_alpha   90.00
_cell.angle_beta   90.00
_cell.angle_gamma   90.00
#
_symmetry.space_group_name_H-M   'P 1'
#
loop_
_entity.id
_entity.type
_entity.pdbx_description
1 polymer ?
#
loop_
_entity_poly.entity_id
_entity_poly.type
_entity_poly.pdbx_seq_one_letter_code
_entity_poly.pdbx_strand_id
1 'polypeptide(L)'
;MKSLLSFALLATLSLSSPAAPAADWWPASTAAALNAAGPNASELSRALREVPETQRDAMQFLIDNMPPPDLASLKADFLLGHVADAYASMAVAPWAKDIPKDIFLNDVLPYASLNERRDHGRRKVRDIAAPLVIGTKSPAQAAHALNQKLFPKVNVKYSTKRKKPDQSSLESLESGIATCSGLSILLVEACRSVGVPARVAGTPLWTNLRGNHTWVEIWDSGSWHFAGAAEPDGNGLDHGWFKGDAAAADDSKPAHRIYASSFRRTGTAFPLVWDRSINWVPAVNVTARYTGAAPPAASGTVRVLIRVLDKPNGTRVAVPVSITDAADSSRSFSGTSSSDTADLNNILPFQLTPGHQYLITAGKDPKSSSTTITVSSEPDQITTLSLPE
;
A
#
# COMPACT_ATOMS: atom_id res chain seq x y z
N MET A 1 -74.10 -67.46 -11.91
CA MET A 1 -73.68 -66.63 -10.79
C MET A 1 -72.15 -66.41 -10.90
N LYS A 2 -71.74 -65.29 -11.41
CA LYS A 2 -70.31 -64.92 -11.56
C LYS A 2 -69.96 -63.88 -10.48
N SER A 3 -69.08 -64.21 -9.54
CA SER A 3 -68.61 -63.39 -8.48
C SER A 3 -67.48 -62.47 -9.03
N LEU A 4 -67.64 -61.17 -8.94
CA LEU A 4 -66.63 -60.12 -9.22
C LEU A 4 -65.86 -59.83 -7.93
N LEU A 5 -64.58 -60.16 -7.85
CA LEU A 5 -63.66 -59.69 -6.82
C LEU A 5 -63.08 -58.35 -7.27
N SER A 6 -63.42 -57.27 -6.52
CA SER A 6 -62.77 -55.97 -6.68
C SER A 6 -61.47 -55.86 -5.86
N PHE A 7 -60.33 -55.70 -6.53
CA PHE A 7 -59.04 -55.45 -5.90
C PHE A 7 -58.95 -53.89 -5.68
N ALA A 8 -58.91 -53.48 -4.42
CA ALA A 8 -58.62 -52.10 -4.06
C ALA A 8 -57.05 -51.91 -3.98
N LEU A 9 -56.52 -51.10 -4.86
CA LEU A 9 -55.10 -50.74 -4.86
C LEU A 9 -54.90 -49.57 -3.87
N LEU A 10 -54.31 -49.83 -2.69
CA LEU A 10 -53.86 -48.80 -1.76
C LEU A 10 -52.55 -48.18 -2.30
N ALA A 11 -52.64 -46.96 -2.82
CA ALA A 11 -51.49 -46.16 -3.14
C ALA A 11 -50.95 -45.53 -1.84
N THR A 12 -49.79 -46.01 -1.36
CA THR A 12 -49.06 -45.40 -0.26
C THR A 12 -48.32 -44.15 -0.79
N LEU A 13 -48.82 -42.96 -0.47
CA LEU A 13 -48.05 -41.72 -0.67
C LEU A 13 -46.89 -41.70 0.34
N SER A 14 -45.67 -41.94 -0.14
CA SER A 14 -44.45 -41.67 0.61
C SER A 14 -44.25 -40.15 0.71
N LEU A 15 -44.59 -39.56 1.84
CA LEU A 15 -44.20 -38.20 2.20
C LEU A 15 -42.69 -38.17 2.37
N SER A 16 -41.94 -37.67 1.35
CA SER A 16 -40.54 -37.36 1.47
C SER A 16 -40.38 -36.24 2.48
N SER A 17 -39.89 -36.52 3.67
CA SER A 17 -39.45 -35.49 4.60
C SER A 17 -38.44 -34.60 3.91
N PRO A 18 -38.56 -33.26 4.02
CA PRO A 18 -37.50 -32.37 3.51
C PRO A 18 -36.19 -32.77 4.20
N ALA A 19 -35.15 -33.02 3.40
CA ALA A 19 -33.82 -33.31 3.93
C ALA A 19 -33.43 -32.14 4.87
N ALA A 20 -32.96 -32.48 6.08
CA ALA A 20 -32.42 -31.50 6.99
C ALA A 20 -31.33 -30.68 6.24
N PRO A 21 -31.30 -29.36 6.40
CA PRO A 21 -30.26 -28.55 5.76
C PRO A 21 -28.89 -29.11 6.13
N ALA A 22 -28.05 -29.34 5.13
CA ALA A 22 -26.69 -29.83 5.37
C ALA A 22 -26.00 -28.90 6.38
N ALA A 23 -25.35 -29.50 7.38
CA ALA A 23 -24.62 -28.72 8.38
C ALA A 23 -23.63 -27.77 7.70
N ASP A 24 -23.58 -26.54 8.14
CA ASP A 24 -22.66 -25.54 7.63
C ASP A 24 -21.21 -26.05 7.83
N TRP A 25 -20.37 -25.94 6.79
CA TRP A 25 -19.01 -26.49 6.78
C TRP A 25 -18.01 -25.63 7.59
N TRP A 26 -18.35 -24.41 7.97
CA TRP A 26 -17.46 -23.47 8.65
C TRP A 26 -17.46 -23.64 10.18
N PRO A 27 -16.35 -23.26 10.85
CA PRO A 27 -16.19 -23.40 12.30
C PRO A 27 -16.97 -22.36 13.11
N ALA A 28 -16.97 -22.54 14.43
CA ALA A 28 -17.63 -21.63 15.37
C ALA A 28 -17.09 -20.19 15.32
N SER A 29 -15.81 -19.97 14.99
CA SER A 29 -15.24 -18.63 14.79
C SER A 29 -15.96 -17.86 13.68
N THR A 30 -16.21 -18.52 12.56
CA THR A 30 -16.94 -17.93 11.42
C THR A 30 -18.41 -17.69 11.77
N ALA A 31 -19.03 -18.61 12.53
CA ALA A 31 -20.39 -18.39 13.03
C ALA A 31 -20.48 -17.15 13.95
N ALA A 32 -19.45 -16.90 14.77
CA ALA A 32 -19.39 -15.68 15.57
C ALA A 32 -19.26 -14.40 14.71
N ALA A 33 -18.50 -14.43 13.61
CA ALA A 33 -18.42 -13.33 12.66
C ALA A 33 -19.77 -13.06 11.97
N LEU A 34 -20.49 -14.13 11.58
CA LEU A 34 -21.84 -14.01 11.02
C LEU A 34 -22.81 -13.38 12.01
N ASN A 35 -22.76 -13.76 13.27
CA ASN A 35 -23.59 -13.14 14.31
C ASN A 35 -23.25 -11.65 14.47
N ALA A 36 -21.99 -11.28 14.42
CA ALA A 36 -21.54 -9.88 14.50
C ALA A 36 -21.97 -9.05 13.26
N ALA A 37 -22.21 -9.69 12.11
CA ALA A 37 -22.68 -9.03 10.90
C ALA A 37 -24.14 -8.55 10.98
N GLY A 38 -24.91 -9.02 11.97
CA GLY A 38 -26.30 -8.62 12.16
C GLY A 38 -27.17 -8.87 10.91
N PRO A 39 -27.86 -7.85 10.38
CA PRO A 39 -28.73 -8.01 9.20
C PRO A 39 -28.01 -8.49 7.94
N ASN A 40 -26.69 -8.26 7.84
CA ASN A 40 -25.89 -8.68 6.68
C ASN A 40 -25.43 -10.15 6.76
N ALA A 41 -25.71 -10.88 7.84
CA ALA A 41 -25.31 -12.28 8.02
C ALA A 41 -25.76 -13.19 6.87
N SER A 42 -26.94 -12.92 6.27
CA SER A 42 -27.46 -13.67 5.13
C SER A 42 -26.57 -13.58 3.89
N GLU A 43 -26.01 -12.43 3.60
CA GLU A 43 -25.07 -12.22 2.48
C GLU A 43 -23.76 -12.97 2.72
N LEU A 44 -23.19 -12.88 3.92
CA LEU A 44 -21.95 -13.56 4.26
C LEU A 44 -22.14 -15.10 4.28
N SER A 45 -23.27 -15.59 4.81
CA SER A 45 -23.63 -17.02 4.77
C SER A 45 -23.81 -17.50 3.32
N ARG A 46 -24.39 -16.69 2.44
CA ARG A 46 -24.50 -17.01 1.01
C ARG A 46 -23.12 -17.14 0.38
N ALA A 47 -22.21 -16.19 0.64
CA ALA A 47 -20.83 -16.27 0.14
C ALA A 47 -20.13 -17.57 0.58
N LEU A 48 -20.29 -17.97 1.84
CA LEU A 48 -19.73 -19.24 2.37
C LEU A 48 -20.32 -20.48 1.69
N ARG A 49 -21.61 -20.49 1.39
CA ARG A 49 -22.27 -21.64 0.76
C ARG A 49 -21.96 -21.76 -0.73
N GLU A 50 -21.83 -20.63 -1.43
CA GLU A 50 -21.62 -20.59 -2.89
C GLU A 50 -20.14 -20.65 -3.30
N VAL A 51 -19.20 -20.38 -2.38
CA VAL A 51 -17.77 -20.45 -2.70
C VAL A 51 -17.35 -21.88 -3.07
N PRO A 52 -16.55 -22.08 -4.15
CA PRO A 52 -16.02 -23.41 -4.48
C PRO A 52 -15.25 -24.04 -3.31
N GLU A 53 -15.34 -25.35 -3.16
CA GLU A 53 -14.71 -26.07 -2.03
C GLU A 53 -13.21 -25.77 -1.90
N THR A 54 -12.50 -25.69 -3.02
CA THR A 54 -11.06 -25.37 -3.07
C THR A 54 -10.73 -23.95 -2.63
N GLN A 55 -11.73 -23.07 -2.47
CA GLN A 55 -11.58 -21.67 -2.09
C GLN A 55 -12.22 -21.36 -0.71
N ARG A 56 -12.73 -22.38 -0.01
CA ARG A 56 -13.41 -22.23 1.30
C ARG A 56 -12.52 -21.56 2.34
N ASP A 57 -11.26 -21.98 2.44
CA ASP A 57 -10.30 -21.41 3.38
C ASP A 57 -10.09 -19.89 3.15
N ALA A 58 -10.10 -19.46 1.90
CA ALA A 58 -9.97 -18.04 1.55
C ALA A 58 -11.21 -17.24 1.94
N MET A 59 -12.39 -17.75 1.64
CA MET A 59 -13.65 -17.09 2.02
C MET A 59 -13.80 -17.02 3.55
N GLN A 60 -13.49 -18.13 4.23
CA GLN A 60 -13.47 -18.16 5.69
C GLN A 60 -12.48 -17.14 6.26
N PHE A 61 -11.25 -17.10 5.75
CA PHE A 61 -10.23 -16.15 6.20
C PHE A 61 -10.70 -14.70 6.06
N LEU A 62 -11.33 -14.34 4.93
CA LEU A 62 -11.87 -13.00 4.74
C LEU A 62 -12.94 -12.67 5.79
N ILE A 63 -13.91 -13.57 6.01
CA ILE A 63 -15.02 -13.32 6.93
C ILE A 63 -14.53 -13.29 8.39
N ASP A 64 -13.66 -14.20 8.79
CA ASP A 64 -13.13 -14.28 10.15
C ASP A 64 -12.31 -13.02 10.54
N ASN A 65 -11.65 -12.40 9.57
CA ASN A 65 -10.80 -11.23 9.78
C ASN A 65 -11.42 -9.89 9.33
N MET A 66 -12.61 -9.92 8.73
CA MET A 66 -13.30 -8.76 8.19
C MET A 66 -13.52 -7.67 9.25
N PRO A 67 -13.24 -6.39 8.92
CA PRO A 67 -13.52 -5.28 9.84
C PRO A 67 -15.03 -5.09 10.06
N PRO A 68 -15.45 -4.52 11.21
CA PRO A 68 -16.87 -4.37 11.54
C PRO A 68 -17.70 -3.63 10.47
N PRO A 69 -17.24 -2.54 9.84
CA PRO A 69 -18.03 -1.89 8.77
C PRO A 69 -18.27 -2.80 7.57
N ASP A 70 -17.30 -3.62 7.21
CA ASP A 70 -17.37 -4.54 6.07
C ASP A 70 -18.27 -5.73 6.39
N LEU A 71 -18.22 -6.28 7.62
CA LEU A 71 -19.16 -7.30 8.10
C LEU A 71 -20.62 -6.85 7.95
N ALA A 72 -20.88 -5.59 8.25
CA ALA A 72 -22.24 -5.03 8.21
C ALA A 72 -22.74 -4.69 6.79
N SER A 73 -21.88 -4.68 5.76
CA SER A 73 -22.24 -4.08 4.47
C SER A 73 -21.89 -4.88 3.23
N LEU A 74 -20.80 -5.68 3.25
CA LEU A 74 -20.32 -6.35 2.03
C LEU A 74 -21.27 -7.44 1.56
N LYS A 75 -21.45 -7.52 0.24
CA LYS A 75 -22.35 -8.44 -0.44
C LYS A 75 -21.63 -9.72 -0.85
N ALA A 76 -22.40 -10.83 -0.91
CA ALA A 76 -21.86 -12.12 -1.34
C ALA A 76 -21.17 -12.05 -2.70
N ASP A 77 -21.79 -11.40 -3.68
CA ASP A 77 -21.26 -11.30 -5.05
C ASP A 77 -19.91 -10.57 -5.09
N PHE A 78 -19.73 -9.54 -4.23
CA PHE A 78 -18.43 -8.87 -4.08
C PHE A 78 -17.37 -9.84 -3.59
N LEU A 79 -17.64 -10.60 -2.53
CA LEU A 79 -16.70 -11.54 -1.92
C LEU A 79 -16.38 -12.70 -2.86
N LEU A 80 -17.41 -13.31 -3.47
CA LEU A 80 -17.26 -14.41 -4.43
C LEU A 80 -16.41 -14.01 -5.63
N GLY A 81 -16.72 -12.85 -6.24
CA GLY A 81 -15.96 -12.32 -7.37
C GLY A 81 -14.51 -12.02 -6.98
N HIS A 82 -14.31 -11.43 -5.79
CA HIS A 82 -12.98 -11.08 -5.31
C HIS A 82 -12.09 -12.31 -5.03
N VAL A 83 -12.64 -13.32 -4.37
CA VAL A 83 -11.93 -14.61 -4.13
C VAL A 83 -11.59 -15.28 -5.46
N ALA A 84 -12.55 -15.37 -6.38
CA ALA A 84 -12.32 -15.95 -7.71
C ALA A 84 -11.20 -15.22 -8.47
N ASP A 85 -11.19 -13.88 -8.46
CA ASP A 85 -10.15 -13.08 -9.12
C ASP A 85 -8.77 -13.27 -8.46
N ALA A 86 -8.70 -13.47 -7.13
CA ALA A 86 -7.45 -13.77 -6.44
C ALA A 86 -6.87 -15.12 -6.87
N TYR A 87 -7.70 -16.17 -6.91
CA TYR A 87 -7.26 -17.49 -7.40
C TYR A 87 -6.89 -17.47 -8.88
N ALA A 88 -7.63 -16.74 -9.71
CA ALA A 88 -7.32 -16.57 -11.14
C ALA A 88 -5.96 -15.88 -11.36
N SER A 89 -5.60 -14.92 -10.52
CA SER A 89 -4.28 -14.28 -10.60
C SER A 89 -3.15 -15.25 -10.24
N MET A 90 -3.33 -16.06 -9.19
CA MET A 90 -2.36 -17.07 -8.78
C MET A 90 -2.21 -18.20 -9.82
N ALA A 91 -3.28 -18.58 -10.50
CA ALA A 91 -3.22 -19.63 -11.52
C ALA A 91 -2.29 -19.30 -12.70
N VAL A 92 -2.02 -18.04 -12.96
CA VAL A 92 -1.18 -17.58 -14.09
C VAL A 92 0.16 -16.96 -13.64
N ALA A 93 0.34 -16.70 -12.36
CA ALA A 93 1.58 -16.10 -11.84
C ALA A 93 2.73 -17.13 -11.83
N PRO A 94 3.87 -16.87 -12.48
CA PRO A 94 4.99 -17.84 -12.53
C PRO A 94 5.54 -18.24 -11.16
N TRP A 95 5.41 -17.38 -10.17
CA TRP A 95 5.88 -17.55 -8.79
C TRP A 95 4.84 -18.15 -7.82
N ALA A 96 3.62 -18.43 -8.29
CA ALA A 96 2.51 -18.84 -7.43
C ALA A 96 2.83 -20.01 -6.50
N LYS A 97 3.59 -21.01 -6.98
CA LYS A 97 3.99 -22.21 -6.22
C LYS A 97 4.93 -21.91 -5.05
N ASP A 98 5.63 -20.77 -5.10
CA ASP A 98 6.61 -20.36 -4.09
C ASP A 98 5.98 -19.45 -3.03
N ILE A 99 4.71 -19.07 -3.19
CA ILE A 99 3.97 -18.23 -2.23
C ILE A 99 3.35 -19.11 -1.14
N PRO A 100 3.77 -18.96 0.14
CA PRO A 100 3.15 -19.65 1.26
C PRO A 100 1.65 -19.31 1.38
N LYS A 101 0.85 -20.28 1.86
CA LYS A 101 -0.60 -20.11 2.01
C LYS A 101 -0.97 -18.93 2.90
N ASP A 102 -0.25 -18.71 3.98
CA ASP A 102 -0.49 -17.61 4.91
C ASP A 102 -0.19 -16.24 4.28
N ILE A 103 0.85 -16.14 3.43
CA ILE A 103 1.17 -14.95 2.63
C ILE A 103 0.09 -14.72 1.57
N PHE A 104 -0.35 -15.77 0.86
CA PHE A 104 -1.47 -15.65 -0.08
C PHE A 104 -2.72 -15.09 0.61
N LEU A 105 -3.11 -15.69 1.74
CA LEU A 105 -4.33 -15.30 2.46
C LEU A 105 -4.27 -13.87 2.99
N ASN A 106 -3.10 -13.41 3.48
CA ASN A 106 -2.98 -12.11 4.12
C ASN A 106 -2.57 -10.98 3.17
N ASP A 107 -1.84 -11.27 2.08
CA ASP A 107 -1.14 -10.25 1.30
C ASP A 107 -1.41 -10.30 -0.22
N VAL A 108 -2.16 -11.31 -0.72
CA VAL A 108 -2.67 -11.38 -2.10
C VAL A 108 -4.18 -11.34 -2.12
N LEU A 109 -4.82 -12.16 -1.28
CA LEU A 109 -6.27 -12.33 -1.23
C LEU A 109 -7.04 -11.06 -0.82
N PRO A 110 -6.61 -10.22 0.16
CA PRO A 110 -7.44 -9.16 0.70
C PRO A 110 -7.94 -8.15 -0.35
N TYR A 111 -9.20 -7.74 -0.19
CA TYR A 111 -9.89 -6.75 -1.02
C TYR A 111 -9.58 -5.31 -0.63
N ALA A 112 -8.88 -5.12 0.46
CA ALA A 112 -8.53 -3.80 0.99
C ALA A 112 -7.12 -3.80 1.58
N SER A 113 -6.55 -2.61 1.69
CA SER A 113 -5.24 -2.35 2.28
C SER A 113 -5.35 -1.59 3.60
N LEU A 114 -6.20 -0.56 3.64
CA LEU A 114 -6.47 0.30 4.79
C LEU A 114 -7.99 0.48 4.96
N ASN A 115 -8.45 1.74 5.06
CA ASN A 115 -9.86 2.10 5.20
C ASN A 115 -10.47 2.68 3.91
N GLU A 116 -9.82 2.52 2.78
CA GLU A 116 -10.30 2.99 1.49
C GLU A 116 -11.67 2.40 1.13
N ARG A 117 -12.40 3.07 0.24
CA ARG A 117 -13.68 2.59 -0.26
C ARG A 117 -13.56 1.18 -0.83
N ARG A 118 -14.46 0.28 -0.42
CA ARG A 118 -14.58 -1.07 -1.00
C ARG A 118 -15.25 -0.96 -2.36
N ASP A 119 -14.51 -1.19 -3.42
CA ASP A 119 -15.00 -1.14 -4.79
C ASP A 119 -14.59 -2.38 -5.59
N HIS A 120 -15.20 -2.57 -6.76
CA HIS A 120 -14.89 -3.69 -7.65
C HIS A 120 -13.68 -3.40 -8.56
N GLY A 121 -12.64 -2.75 -8.02
CA GLY A 121 -11.48 -2.27 -8.78
C GLY A 121 -10.55 -3.37 -9.28
N ARG A 122 -10.46 -4.50 -8.58
CA ARG A 122 -9.41 -5.52 -8.78
C ARG A 122 -9.30 -5.99 -10.23
N ARG A 123 -10.42 -6.30 -10.88
CA ARG A 123 -10.41 -6.76 -12.28
C ARG A 123 -9.94 -5.67 -13.24
N LYS A 124 -10.47 -4.45 -13.09
CA LYS A 124 -10.04 -3.30 -13.89
C LYS A 124 -8.55 -2.98 -13.71
N VAL A 125 -8.07 -3.03 -12.47
CA VAL A 125 -6.64 -2.82 -12.17
C VAL A 125 -5.81 -3.95 -12.77
N ARG A 126 -6.26 -5.22 -12.72
CA ARG A 126 -5.59 -6.36 -13.34
C ARG A 126 -5.47 -6.21 -14.86
N ASP A 127 -6.51 -5.75 -15.53
CA ASP A 127 -6.50 -5.57 -16.99
C ASP A 127 -5.44 -4.52 -17.41
N ILE A 128 -5.16 -3.54 -16.54
CA ILE A 128 -4.10 -2.56 -16.74
C ILE A 128 -2.72 -3.14 -16.35
N ALA A 129 -2.63 -3.86 -15.24
CA ALA A 129 -1.39 -4.33 -14.64
C ALA A 129 -0.79 -5.55 -15.35
N ALA A 130 -1.62 -6.53 -15.75
CA ALA A 130 -1.16 -7.78 -16.32
C ALA A 130 -0.24 -7.62 -17.54
N PRO A 131 -0.52 -6.72 -18.52
CA PRO A 131 0.39 -6.48 -19.63
C PRO A 131 1.75 -5.90 -19.20
N LEU A 132 1.83 -5.21 -18.05
CA LEU A 132 3.05 -4.55 -17.58
C LEU A 132 4.04 -5.50 -16.94
N VAL A 133 3.60 -6.70 -16.53
CA VAL A 133 4.42 -7.71 -15.87
C VAL A 133 4.77 -8.90 -16.76
N ILE A 134 4.44 -8.85 -18.04
CA ILE A 134 4.79 -9.90 -19.00
C ILE A 134 6.32 -10.10 -19.02
N GLY A 135 6.76 -11.36 -18.88
CA GLY A 135 8.18 -11.73 -18.88
C GLY A 135 8.88 -11.61 -17.53
N THR A 136 8.23 -11.07 -16.49
CA THR A 136 8.77 -11.09 -15.11
C THR A 136 8.69 -12.50 -14.52
N LYS A 137 9.66 -12.84 -13.66
CA LYS A 137 9.83 -14.20 -13.12
C LYS A 137 9.71 -14.28 -11.60
N SER A 138 9.63 -13.13 -10.90
CA SER A 138 9.48 -13.06 -9.45
C SER A 138 8.56 -11.93 -9.04
N PRO A 139 7.98 -11.97 -7.82
CA PRO A 139 7.22 -10.88 -7.23
C PRO A 139 7.96 -9.55 -7.25
N ALA A 140 9.25 -9.53 -6.90
CA ALA A 140 10.06 -8.32 -6.91
C ALA A 140 10.19 -7.71 -8.31
N GLN A 141 10.45 -8.52 -9.33
CA GLN A 141 10.52 -8.04 -10.72
C GLN A 141 9.18 -7.47 -11.18
N ALA A 142 8.07 -8.15 -10.86
CA ALA A 142 6.73 -7.70 -11.25
C ALA A 142 6.35 -6.39 -10.55
N ALA A 143 6.59 -6.28 -9.24
CA ALA A 143 6.32 -5.08 -8.47
C ALA A 143 7.15 -3.88 -8.96
N HIS A 144 8.43 -4.09 -9.25
CA HIS A 144 9.29 -3.06 -9.82
C HIS A 144 8.79 -2.58 -11.19
N ALA A 145 8.43 -3.53 -12.08
CA ALA A 145 7.87 -3.20 -13.39
C ALA A 145 6.53 -2.44 -13.29
N LEU A 146 5.67 -2.82 -12.34
CA LEU A 146 4.43 -2.11 -12.05
C LEU A 146 4.72 -0.68 -11.57
N ASN A 147 5.60 -0.51 -10.60
CA ASN A 147 5.92 0.81 -10.07
C ASN A 147 6.49 1.76 -11.14
N GLN A 148 7.30 1.24 -12.06
CA GLN A 148 7.86 2.02 -13.16
C GLN A 148 6.82 2.41 -14.23
N LYS A 149 5.86 1.52 -14.53
CA LYS A 149 5.04 1.64 -15.74
C LYS A 149 3.58 1.99 -15.47
N LEU A 150 3.04 1.60 -14.30
CA LEU A 150 1.62 1.77 -14.00
C LEU A 150 1.22 3.25 -13.96
N PHE A 151 1.88 4.03 -13.11
CA PHE A 151 1.50 5.42 -12.87
C PHE A 151 1.60 6.31 -14.11
N PRO A 152 2.68 6.24 -14.92
CA PRO A 152 2.71 6.93 -16.20
C PRO A 152 1.59 6.48 -17.17
N LYS A 153 1.31 5.16 -17.22
CA LYS A 153 0.28 4.59 -18.09
C LYS A 153 -1.12 5.11 -17.77
N VAL A 154 -1.45 5.24 -16.48
CA VAL A 154 -2.77 5.68 -16.02
C VAL A 154 -2.84 7.18 -15.71
N ASN A 155 -1.72 7.91 -15.88
CA ASN A 155 -1.57 9.33 -15.58
C ASN A 155 -2.04 9.68 -14.15
N VAL A 156 -1.71 8.83 -13.15
CA VAL A 156 -1.95 9.10 -11.73
C VAL A 156 -0.64 9.55 -11.09
N LYS A 157 -0.69 10.66 -10.36
CA LYS A 157 0.49 11.26 -9.71
C LYS A 157 0.18 11.77 -8.32
N TYR A 158 1.22 11.96 -7.53
CA TYR A 158 1.09 12.60 -6.22
C TYR A 158 0.54 14.02 -6.34
N SER A 159 -0.38 14.37 -5.43
CA SER A 159 -0.86 15.73 -5.28
C SER A 159 -1.49 15.98 -3.92
N THR A 160 -1.22 17.12 -3.34
CA THR A 160 -1.92 17.63 -2.14
C THR A 160 -3.35 18.09 -2.45
N LYS A 161 -3.71 18.26 -3.73
CA LYS A 161 -5.05 18.69 -4.21
C LYS A 161 -6.06 17.54 -4.33
N ARG A 162 -5.71 16.32 -3.90
CA ARG A 162 -6.60 15.14 -3.86
C ARG A 162 -7.85 15.40 -3.02
N LYS A 163 -8.92 14.64 -3.27
CA LYS A 163 -10.18 14.76 -2.53
C LYS A 163 -10.07 14.24 -1.09
N LYS A 164 -9.38 13.11 -0.88
CA LYS A 164 -9.16 12.48 0.44
C LYS A 164 -7.84 11.70 0.45
N PRO A 165 -7.26 11.40 1.63
CA PRO A 165 -5.98 10.71 1.74
C PRO A 165 -6.03 9.23 1.31
N ASP A 166 -7.11 8.55 1.63
CA ASP A 166 -7.36 7.11 1.51
C ASP A 166 -8.19 6.77 0.26
N GLN A 167 -7.88 7.42 -0.88
CA GLN A 167 -8.56 7.10 -2.13
C GLN A 167 -8.36 5.62 -2.50
N SER A 168 -9.46 4.95 -2.89
CA SER A 168 -9.40 3.62 -3.49
C SER A 168 -8.67 3.69 -4.84
N SER A 169 -8.33 2.51 -5.38
CA SER A 169 -7.69 2.44 -6.70
C SER A 169 -8.56 3.07 -7.79
N LEU A 170 -9.87 2.83 -7.78
CA LEU A 170 -10.77 3.45 -8.77
C LEU A 170 -10.87 4.95 -8.59
N GLU A 171 -10.95 5.46 -7.37
CA GLU A 171 -10.96 6.91 -7.11
C GLU A 171 -9.65 7.59 -7.55
N SER A 172 -8.51 6.92 -7.37
CA SER A 172 -7.21 7.40 -7.83
C SER A 172 -7.11 7.42 -9.36
N LEU A 173 -7.57 6.35 -10.03
CA LEU A 173 -7.64 6.27 -11.50
C LEU A 173 -8.58 7.32 -12.09
N GLU A 174 -9.70 7.59 -11.44
CA GLU A 174 -10.70 8.56 -11.90
C GLU A 174 -10.22 10.01 -11.75
N SER A 175 -9.55 10.31 -10.64
CA SER A 175 -9.10 11.68 -10.33
C SER A 175 -7.75 12.05 -10.98
N GLY A 176 -6.91 11.07 -11.33
CA GLY A 176 -5.55 11.29 -11.83
C GLY A 176 -4.56 11.79 -10.75
N ILE A 177 -5.00 11.93 -9.50
CA ILE A 177 -4.17 12.42 -8.39
C ILE A 177 -4.48 11.65 -7.11
N ALA A 178 -3.44 11.41 -6.28
CA ALA A 178 -3.58 10.75 -4.99
C ALA A 178 -2.49 11.24 -3.99
N THR A 179 -2.61 10.82 -2.74
CA THR A 179 -1.53 10.93 -1.73
C THR A 179 -0.56 9.76 -1.85
N CYS A 180 0.51 9.77 -1.04
CA CYS A 180 1.34 8.58 -0.82
C CYS A 180 0.49 7.36 -0.43
N SER A 181 -0.54 7.52 0.43
CA SER A 181 -1.45 6.44 0.80
C SER A 181 -2.30 5.93 -0.36
N GLY A 182 -2.93 6.84 -1.13
CA GLY A 182 -3.73 6.45 -2.30
C GLY A 182 -2.89 5.83 -3.42
N LEU A 183 -1.66 6.32 -3.65
CA LEU A 183 -0.70 5.72 -4.58
C LEU A 183 -0.29 4.32 -4.11
N SER A 184 -0.02 4.15 -2.79
CA SER A 184 0.34 2.85 -2.21
C SER A 184 -0.81 1.85 -2.31
N ILE A 185 -2.06 2.26 -2.05
CA ILE A 185 -3.25 1.42 -2.23
C ILE A 185 -3.36 0.95 -3.68
N LEU A 186 -3.19 1.84 -4.66
CA LEU A 186 -3.24 1.49 -6.09
C LEU A 186 -2.12 0.52 -6.48
N LEU A 187 -0.89 0.72 -6.01
CA LEU A 187 0.21 -0.18 -6.31
C LEU A 187 0.03 -1.55 -5.63
N VAL A 188 -0.43 -1.60 -4.37
CA VAL A 188 -0.74 -2.86 -3.67
C VAL A 188 -1.84 -3.62 -4.41
N GLU A 189 -2.92 -2.96 -4.84
CA GLU A 189 -3.98 -3.63 -5.60
C GLU A 189 -3.48 -4.12 -6.95
N ALA A 190 -2.66 -3.35 -7.66
CA ALA A 190 -2.03 -3.78 -8.91
C ALA A 190 -1.15 -5.02 -8.69
N CYS A 191 -0.31 -5.04 -7.66
CA CYS A 191 0.49 -6.19 -7.26
C CYS A 191 -0.39 -7.40 -6.98
N ARG A 192 -1.35 -7.27 -6.07
CA ARG A 192 -2.26 -8.36 -5.68
C ARG A 192 -3.08 -8.89 -6.86
N SER A 193 -3.48 -8.01 -7.78
CA SER A 193 -4.27 -8.37 -8.96
C SER A 193 -3.53 -9.27 -9.95
N VAL A 194 -2.22 -9.30 -9.89
CA VAL A 194 -1.35 -10.18 -10.72
C VAL A 194 -0.63 -11.26 -9.87
N GLY A 195 -1.10 -11.49 -8.64
CA GLY A 195 -0.58 -12.55 -7.77
C GLY A 195 0.74 -12.20 -7.06
N VAL A 196 1.09 -10.94 -6.94
CA VAL A 196 2.24 -10.46 -6.16
C VAL A 196 1.78 -10.13 -4.75
N PRO A 197 2.33 -10.76 -3.69
CA PRO A 197 2.00 -10.40 -2.32
C PRO A 197 2.54 -9.02 -1.99
N ALA A 198 1.64 -8.13 -1.56
CA ALA A 198 1.97 -6.76 -1.23
C ALA A 198 1.06 -6.20 -0.14
N ARG A 199 1.57 -5.22 0.61
CA ARG A 199 0.83 -4.52 1.66
C ARG A 199 1.31 -3.08 1.80
N VAL A 200 0.46 -2.24 2.38
CA VAL A 200 0.83 -0.86 2.71
C VAL A 200 1.69 -0.86 3.97
N ALA A 201 2.81 -0.14 3.93
CA ALA A 201 3.60 0.18 5.10
C ALA A 201 3.69 1.69 5.28
N GLY A 202 4.01 2.15 6.49
CA GLY A 202 4.13 3.58 6.75
C GLY A 202 4.45 3.92 8.19
N THR A 203 4.78 5.19 8.40
CA THR A 203 4.97 5.79 9.72
C THR A 203 4.01 6.96 9.91
N PRO A 204 3.37 7.09 11.09
CA PRO A 204 2.50 8.25 11.35
C PRO A 204 3.27 9.56 11.51
N LEU A 205 4.55 9.49 11.90
CA LEU A 205 5.39 10.68 12.08
C LEU A 205 6.86 10.28 12.03
N TRP A 206 7.62 10.90 11.15
CA TRP A 206 9.08 10.78 11.15
C TRP A 206 9.68 11.31 12.46
N THR A 207 10.81 10.77 12.89
CA THR A 207 11.53 11.23 14.10
C THR A 207 11.96 12.69 14.03
N ASN A 208 12.17 13.22 12.84
CA ASN A 208 12.47 14.63 12.58
C ASN A 208 11.22 15.52 12.44
N LEU A 209 10.04 15.01 12.78
CA LEU A 209 8.75 15.70 12.83
C LEU A 209 8.25 16.27 11.48
N ARG A 210 8.83 15.88 10.35
CA ARG A 210 8.46 16.39 9.02
C ARG A 210 7.10 15.90 8.52
N GLY A 211 6.45 14.95 9.20
CA GLY A 211 5.13 14.40 8.86
C GLY A 211 5.15 12.89 8.77
N ASN A 212 4.13 12.35 8.13
CA ASN A 212 3.94 10.92 7.88
C ASN A 212 4.36 10.55 6.46
N HIS A 213 4.53 9.25 6.23
CA HIS A 213 4.69 8.70 4.88
C HIS A 213 4.14 7.28 4.81
N THR A 214 3.67 6.90 3.62
CA THR A 214 3.22 5.54 3.28
C THR A 214 3.87 5.06 2.00
N TRP A 215 4.22 3.77 1.97
CA TRP A 215 4.85 3.08 0.86
C TRP A 215 4.33 1.64 0.75
N VAL A 216 4.93 0.82 -0.07
CA VAL A 216 4.53 -0.58 -0.29
C VAL A 216 5.62 -1.53 0.17
N GLU A 217 5.25 -2.58 0.90
CA GLU A 217 6.07 -3.77 1.10
C GLU A 217 5.63 -4.89 0.16
N ILE A 218 6.60 -5.57 -0.44
CA ILE A 218 6.44 -6.67 -1.40
C ILE A 218 7.15 -7.89 -0.83
N TRP A 219 6.45 -9.04 -0.77
CA TRP A 219 7.06 -10.29 -0.37
C TRP A 219 7.66 -11.01 -1.58
N ASP A 220 8.94 -11.37 -1.49
CA ASP A 220 9.64 -12.21 -2.46
C ASP A 220 10.66 -13.11 -1.75
N SER A 221 10.72 -14.38 -2.13
CA SER A 221 11.75 -15.34 -1.72
C SER A 221 11.97 -15.41 -0.20
N GLY A 222 10.90 -15.33 0.58
CA GLY A 222 10.93 -15.44 2.05
C GLY A 222 11.18 -14.13 2.79
N SER A 223 11.27 -12.99 2.10
CA SER A 223 11.57 -11.69 2.68
C SER A 223 10.62 -10.60 2.21
N TRP A 224 10.49 -9.56 3.03
CA TRP A 224 9.78 -8.33 2.68
C TRP A 224 10.76 -7.29 2.16
N HIS A 225 10.44 -6.72 1.01
CA HIS A 225 11.15 -5.64 0.34
C HIS A 225 10.25 -4.41 0.27
N PHE A 226 10.77 -3.22 0.04
CA PHE A 226 9.95 -2.02 -0.03
C PHE A 226 10.17 -1.20 -1.30
N ALA A 227 9.16 -0.40 -1.65
CA ALA A 227 9.23 0.60 -2.73
C ALA A 227 8.27 1.77 -2.44
N GLY A 228 8.69 2.98 -2.73
CA GLY A 228 7.79 4.15 -2.77
C GLY A 228 6.85 4.05 -3.97
N ALA A 229 5.54 4.16 -3.75
CA ALA A 229 4.57 4.07 -4.84
C ALA A 229 4.61 5.33 -5.73
N ALA A 230 4.70 5.15 -7.03
CA ALA A 230 4.95 6.18 -8.04
C ALA A 230 6.34 6.86 -7.91
N GLU A 231 7.25 6.24 -7.17
CA GLU A 231 8.60 6.71 -6.91
C GLU A 231 9.61 5.59 -7.24
N PRO A 232 9.63 5.07 -8.50
CA PRO A 232 10.50 3.96 -8.86
C PRO A 232 11.96 4.38 -8.79
N ASP A 233 12.78 3.56 -8.13
CA ASP A 233 14.24 3.69 -8.13
C ASP A 233 14.84 2.80 -9.22
N GLY A 234 15.85 3.28 -9.95
CA GLY A 234 16.52 2.52 -11.01
C GLY A 234 17.23 1.26 -10.53
N ASN A 235 17.55 1.20 -9.22
CA ASN A 235 18.21 0.06 -8.59
C ASN A 235 17.25 -1.03 -8.09
N GLY A 236 15.93 -0.85 -8.26
CA GLY A 236 14.91 -1.84 -7.88
C GLY A 236 14.27 -1.57 -6.51
N LEU A 237 13.95 -2.64 -5.79
CA LEU A 237 13.35 -2.57 -4.45
C LEU A 237 14.43 -2.23 -3.39
N ASP A 238 13.98 -1.88 -2.18
CA ASP A 238 14.80 -1.49 -1.02
C ASP A 238 15.59 -0.18 -1.22
N HIS A 239 15.13 0.61 -2.16
CA HIS A 239 15.60 1.95 -2.45
C HIS A 239 14.47 2.96 -2.40
N GLY A 240 14.78 4.19 -2.02
CA GLY A 240 13.82 5.29 -1.93
C GLY A 240 14.38 6.44 -1.11
N TRP A 241 13.90 7.65 -1.36
CA TRP A 241 14.34 8.88 -0.69
C TRP A 241 14.16 8.80 0.84
N PHE A 242 13.13 8.05 1.31
CA PHE A 242 12.78 7.92 2.72
C PHE A 242 13.60 6.86 3.48
N LYS A 243 14.49 6.13 2.82
CA LYS A 243 15.28 5.03 3.43
C LYS A 243 16.03 5.49 4.69
N GLY A 244 16.64 6.68 4.64
CA GLY A 244 17.36 7.25 5.79
C GLY A 244 16.43 7.62 6.95
N ASP A 245 15.25 8.18 6.65
CA ASP A 245 14.24 8.51 7.66
C ASP A 245 13.63 7.23 8.28
N ALA A 246 13.38 6.22 7.46
CA ALA A 246 12.90 4.91 7.93
C ALA A 246 13.93 4.22 8.84
N ALA A 247 15.21 4.32 8.50
CA ALA A 247 16.29 3.77 9.30
C ALA A 247 16.47 4.49 10.67
N ALA A 248 16.04 5.75 10.77
CA ALA A 248 16.03 6.54 12.00
C ALA A 248 14.75 6.38 12.83
N ALA A 249 13.84 5.48 12.44
CA ALA A 249 12.60 5.22 13.20
C ALA A 249 12.89 4.79 14.64
N ASP A 250 12.01 5.20 15.57
CA ASP A 250 12.16 4.92 17.01
C ASP A 250 11.07 3.95 17.49
N ASP A 251 11.46 2.70 17.71
CA ASP A 251 10.52 1.65 18.13
C ASP A 251 10.00 1.86 19.57
N SER A 252 10.66 2.66 20.38
CA SER A 252 10.20 2.97 21.74
C SER A 252 8.97 3.88 21.75
N LYS A 253 8.73 4.64 20.67
CA LYS A 253 7.64 5.62 20.56
C LYS A 253 6.64 5.23 19.47
N PRO A 254 5.40 4.86 19.81
CA PRO A 254 4.38 4.46 18.82
C PRO A 254 4.20 5.43 17.66
N ALA A 255 4.38 6.73 17.88
CA ALA A 255 4.27 7.76 16.85
C ALA A 255 5.40 7.69 15.81
N HIS A 256 6.54 7.10 16.13
CA HIS A 256 7.72 7.01 15.26
C HIS A 256 8.00 5.60 14.76
N ARG A 257 7.11 4.65 15.06
CA ARG A 257 7.18 3.29 14.54
C ARG A 257 6.82 3.22 13.08
N ILE A 258 7.28 2.17 12.44
CA ILE A 258 6.84 1.76 11.11
C ILE A 258 5.88 0.59 11.26
N TYR A 259 4.71 0.73 10.64
CA TYR A 259 3.66 -0.27 10.66
C TYR A 259 3.43 -0.79 9.25
N ALA A 260 3.15 -2.08 9.11
CA ALA A 260 2.65 -2.66 7.87
C ALA A 260 1.22 -3.15 8.08
N SER A 261 0.33 -2.87 7.12
CA SER A 261 -1.06 -3.32 7.18
C SER A 261 -1.14 -4.84 7.12
N SER A 262 -2.15 -5.39 7.79
CA SER A 262 -2.50 -6.80 7.77
C SER A 262 -4.00 -6.93 7.58
N PHE A 263 -4.44 -7.97 6.87
CA PHE A 263 -5.87 -8.30 6.86
C PHE A 263 -6.22 -9.20 8.06
N ARG A 264 -5.28 -10.07 8.46
CA ARG A 264 -5.41 -10.86 9.68
C ARG A 264 -5.50 -9.92 10.89
N ARG A 265 -6.46 -10.16 11.76
CA ARG A 265 -6.57 -9.42 13.03
C ARG A 265 -5.29 -9.56 13.84
N THR A 266 -4.81 -8.44 14.34
CA THR A 266 -3.65 -8.33 15.22
C THR A 266 -4.05 -7.54 16.48
N GLY A 267 -3.19 -7.44 17.46
CA GLY A 267 -3.40 -6.57 18.63
C GLY A 267 -3.06 -5.10 18.37
N THR A 268 -2.70 -4.72 17.13
CA THR A 268 -2.24 -3.37 16.75
C THR A 268 -3.04 -2.87 15.56
N ALA A 269 -3.40 -1.58 15.56
CA ALA A 269 -4.04 -0.92 14.43
C ALA A 269 -3.03 -0.10 13.62
N PHE A 270 -3.25 0.01 12.30
CA PHE A 270 -2.50 0.91 11.43
C PHE A 270 -2.87 2.36 11.78
N PRO A 271 -1.89 3.23 12.07
CA PRO A 271 -2.16 4.60 12.52
C PRO A 271 -2.57 5.49 11.34
N LEU A 272 -3.87 5.65 11.13
CA LEU A 272 -4.42 6.53 10.11
C LEU A 272 -4.35 7.98 10.60
N VAL A 273 -3.38 8.75 10.09
CA VAL A 273 -3.15 10.14 10.54
C VAL A 273 -4.26 11.11 10.15
N TRP A 274 -5.04 10.76 9.13
CA TRP A 274 -6.18 11.55 8.65
C TRP A 274 -7.48 11.28 9.40
N ASP A 275 -7.58 10.14 10.09
CA ASP A 275 -8.73 9.82 10.95
C ASP A 275 -8.31 8.87 12.07
N ARG A 276 -7.96 9.43 13.21
CA ARG A 276 -7.49 8.69 14.38
C ARG A 276 -8.61 7.94 15.11
N SER A 277 -9.86 8.14 14.76
CA SER A 277 -11.00 7.38 15.30
C SER A 277 -11.08 5.96 14.72
N ILE A 278 -10.49 5.73 13.55
CA ILE A 278 -10.43 4.43 12.90
C ILE A 278 -9.31 3.60 13.52
N ASN A 279 -9.68 2.57 14.26
CA ASN A 279 -8.77 1.68 14.97
C ASN A 279 -8.95 0.19 14.61
N TRP A 280 -9.69 -0.07 13.53
CA TRP A 280 -10.05 -1.42 13.11
C TRP A 280 -9.26 -1.93 11.90
N VAL A 281 -8.31 -1.16 11.36
CA VAL A 281 -7.37 -1.62 10.32
C VAL A 281 -6.20 -2.33 11.01
N PRO A 282 -6.06 -3.66 10.90
CA PRO A 282 -4.98 -4.36 11.59
C PRO A 282 -3.61 -4.02 11.02
N ALA A 283 -2.60 -4.02 11.88
CA ALA A 283 -1.22 -3.80 11.47
C ALA A 283 -0.23 -4.62 12.30
N VAL A 284 0.98 -4.75 11.79
CA VAL A 284 2.14 -5.27 12.51
C VAL A 284 3.22 -4.21 12.59
N ASN A 285 3.90 -4.14 13.72
CA ASN A 285 5.10 -3.31 13.88
C ASN A 285 6.26 -3.95 13.12
N VAL A 286 6.81 -3.23 12.15
CA VAL A 286 7.92 -3.68 11.31
C VAL A 286 9.17 -2.80 11.43
N THR A 287 9.22 -1.92 12.44
CA THR A 287 10.30 -0.94 12.66
C THR A 287 11.69 -1.58 12.58
N ALA A 288 11.88 -2.71 13.26
CA ALA A 288 13.17 -3.41 13.31
C ALA A 288 13.72 -3.82 11.92
N ARG A 289 12.82 -3.99 10.93
CA ARG A 289 13.23 -4.32 9.55
C ARG A 289 13.97 -3.17 8.88
N TYR A 290 13.63 -1.95 9.22
CA TYR A 290 14.20 -0.74 8.64
C TYR A 290 15.40 -0.23 9.43
N THR A 291 15.35 -0.25 10.76
CA THR A 291 16.38 0.31 11.63
C THR A 291 17.69 -0.49 11.63
N GLY A 292 17.64 -1.79 11.33
CA GLY A 292 18.84 -2.64 11.23
C GLY A 292 19.71 -2.38 9.99
N ALA A 293 19.23 -1.61 9.00
CA ALA A 293 19.89 -1.39 7.72
C ALA A 293 20.45 0.03 7.54
N ALA A 294 20.49 0.85 8.60
CA ALA A 294 21.01 2.21 8.49
C ALA A 294 22.52 2.23 8.23
N PRO A 295 23.00 2.80 7.12
CA PRO A 295 24.41 3.16 7.06
C PRO A 295 24.67 4.21 8.15
N PRO A 296 25.82 4.13 8.86
CA PRO A 296 26.18 5.16 9.82
C PRO A 296 26.17 6.53 9.12
N ALA A 297 25.55 7.53 9.75
CA ALA A 297 25.68 8.91 9.28
C ALA A 297 27.18 9.21 9.13
N ALA A 298 27.58 9.84 8.03
CA ALA A 298 28.97 10.22 7.84
C ALA A 298 29.38 11.11 9.04
N SER A 299 30.37 10.64 9.81
CA SER A 299 30.77 11.33 11.05
C SER A 299 31.15 12.78 10.73
N GLY A 300 30.66 13.74 11.51
CA GLY A 300 30.98 15.15 11.34
C GLY A 300 30.15 15.89 10.28
N THR A 301 29.08 15.29 9.73
CA THR A 301 28.18 15.98 8.82
C THR A 301 26.74 15.96 9.36
N VAL A 302 25.92 16.89 8.88
CA VAL A 302 24.48 16.95 9.12
C VAL A 302 23.73 16.99 7.80
N ARG A 303 22.51 16.46 7.79
CA ARG A 303 21.63 16.49 6.62
C ARG A 303 21.01 17.88 6.47
N VAL A 304 21.21 18.48 5.29
CA VAL A 304 20.57 19.75 4.87
C VAL A 304 19.67 19.46 3.68
N LEU A 305 18.46 19.98 3.69
CA LEU A 305 17.40 19.73 2.71
C LEU A 305 17.19 20.97 1.84
N ILE A 306 17.26 20.83 0.52
CA ILE A 306 17.12 21.94 -0.42
C ILE A 306 15.79 21.84 -1.16
N ARG A 307 14.94 22.87 -0.97
CA ARG A 307 13.67 23.05 -1.66
C ARG A 307 13.82 24.18 -2.67
N VAL A 308 13.32 23.97 -3.89
CA VAL A 308 13.30 25.02 -4.91
C VAL A 308 11.87 25.29 -5.35
N LEU A 309 11.48 26.57 -5.38
CA LEU A 309 10.19 27.04 -5.86
C LEU A 309 10.35 27.75 -7.21
N ASP A 310 9.35 27.69 -8.07
CA ASP A 310 9.31 28.37 -9.37
C ASP A 310 9.32 29.89 -9.26
N LYS A 311 8.85 30.41 -8.11
CA LYS A 311 8.85 31.83 -7.72
C LYS A 311 8.60 31.95 -6.21
N PRO A 312 8.74 33.11 -5.59
CA PRO A 312 8.37 33.33 -4.19
C PRO A 312 6.92 32.86 -3.92
N ASN A 313 6.75 32.03 -2.91
CA ASN A 313 5.47 31.38 -2.54
C ASN A 313 4.81 30.55 -3.66
N GLY A 314 5.57 30.16 -4.66
CA GLY A 314 5.13 29.34 -5.77
C GLY A 314 5.12 27.83 -5.48
N THR A 315 5.23 27.04 -6.53
CA THR A 315 5.22 25.58 -6.48
C THR A 315 6.64 25.01 -6.54
N ARG A 316 6.85 23.81 -5.99
CA ARG A 316 8.15 23.14 -6.06
C ARG A 316 8.44 22.75 -7.51
N VAL A 317 9.70 22.96 -7.92
CA VAL A 317 10.17 22.61 -9.26
C VAL A 317 11.39 21.70 -9.21
N ALA A 318 11.49 20.78 -10.17
CA ALA A 318 12.65 19.93 -10.36
C ALA A 318 13.68 20.66 -11.24
N VAL A 319 14.73 21.17 -10.63
CA VAL A 319 15.82 21.88 -11.30
C VAL A 319 17.17 21.41 -10.76
N PRO A 320 18.26 21.55 -11.54
CA PRO A 320 19.61 21.31 -11.02
C PRO A 320 19.90 22.19 -9.81
N VAL A 321 20.55 21.60 -8.82
CA VAL A 321 21.08 22.27 -7.63
C VAL A 321 22.54 21.94 -7.48
N SER A 322 23.38 22.92 -7.28
CA SER A 322 24.80 22.77 -6.90
C SER A 322 25.05 23.41 -5.54
N ILE A 323 25.89 22.79 -4.75
CA ILE A 323 26.33 23.30 -3.43
C ILE A 323 27.85 23.26 -3.41
N THR A 324 28.48 24.38 -3.10
CA THR A 324 29.95 24.50 -3.03
C THR A 324 30.36 25.08 -1.69
N ASP A 325 31.33 24.45 -1.01
CA ASP A 325 31.91 24.98 0.21
C ASP A 325 32.62 26.32 -0.09
N ALA A 326 32.28 27.38 0.63
CA ALA A 326 32.86 28.73 0.39
C ALA A 326 34.35 28.79 0.69
N ALA A 327 34.85 27.92 1.58
CA ALA A 327 36.26 27.89 1.96
C ALA A 327 37.07 26.91 1.07
N ASP A 328 36.42 25.93 0.42
CA ASP A 328 37.09 24.92 -0.41
C ASP A 328 36.19 24.55 -1.61
N SER A 329 36.43 25.19 -2.73
CA SER A 329 35.65 24.99 -3.97
C SER A 329 35.76 23.58 -4.56
N SER A 330 36.73 22.77 -4.12
CA SER A 330 36.85 21.36 -4.51
C SER A 330 35.75 20.49 -3.86
N ARG A 331 35.17 20.96 -2.75
CA ARG A 331 34.03 20.33 -2.05
C ARG A 331 32.71 20.83 -2.64
N SER A 332 32.33 20.23 -3.76
CA SER A 332 31.10 20.55 -4.47
C SER A 332 30.21 19.34 -4.59
N PHE A 333 28.91 19.56 -4.44
CA PHE A 333 27.85 18.55 -4.52
C PHE A 333 26.81 19.01 -5.52
N SER A 334 26.12 18.07 -6.15
CA SER A 334 25.04 18.38 -7.08
C SER A 334 23.87 17.38 -6.97
N GLY A 335 22.70 17.83 -7.37
CA GLY A 335 21.49 17.01 -7.40
C GLY A 335 20.38 17.71 -8.18
N THR A 336 19.19 17.12 -8.15
CA THR A 336 17.99 17.72 -8.74
C THR A 336 16.92 17.84 -7.66
N SER A 337 16.36 19.05 -7.49
CA SER A 337 15.28 19.29 -6.53
C SER A 337 14.00 18.56 -6.93
N SER A 338 13.14 18.30 -5.94
CA SER A 338 11.86 17.60 -6.16
C SER A 338 10.75 18.58 -6.57
N SER A 339 9.91 18.18 -7.52
CA SER A 339 8.74 18.94 -7.97
C SER A 339 7.50 18.71 -7.09
N ASP A 340 6.40 19.42 -7.38
CA ASP A 340 5.10 19.27 -6.71
C ASP A 340 4.44 17.91 -6.94
N THR A 341 4.92 17.12 -7.91
CA THR A 341 4.43 15.77 -8.17
C THR A 341 5.16 14.69 -7.36
N ALA A 342 6.17 15.08 -6.58
CA ALA A 342 6.81 14.20 -5.59
C ALA A 342 6.19 14.40 -4.20
N ASP A 343 6.29 13.40 -3.32
CA ASP A 343 5.81 13.52 -1.93
C ASP A 343 6.35 14.79 -1.24
N LEU A 344 5.54 15.39 -0.36
CA LEU A 344 5.92 16.64 0.34
C LEU A 344 7.21 16.49 1.14
N ASN A 345 7.47 15.31 1.68
CA ASN A 345 8.67 15.01 2.45
C ASN A 345 9.89 14.68 1.58
N ASN A 346 9.68 14.40 0.30
CA ASN A 346 10.77 14.19 -0.65
C ASN A 346 11.40 15.53 -1.01
N ILE A 347 12.45 15.90 -0.28
CA ILE A 347 13.24 17.14 -0.44
C ILE A 347 14.68 16.71 -0.67
N LEU A 348 15.38 17.35 -1.61
CA LEU A 348 16.74 17.00 -2.00
C LEU A 348 17.72 17.12 -0.80
N PRO A 349 18.34 16.00 -0.33
CA PRO A 349 19.24 16.02 0.81
C PRO A 349 20.69 16.14 0.40
N PHE A 350 21.47 16.86 1.24
CA PHE A 350 22.95 16.86 1.19
C PHE A 350 23.51 16.64 2.58
N GLN A 351 24.66 15.97 2.67
CA GLN A 351 25.44 15.80 3.90
C GLN A 351 26.54 16.88 3.95
N LEU A 352 26.37 17.88 4.82
CA LEU A 352 27.23 19.07 4.90
C LEU A 352 27.87 19.18 6.29
N THR A 353 29.04 19.82 6.37
CA THR A 353 29.79 19.99 7.61
C THR A 353 29.23 21.19 8.42
N PRO A 354 28.85 21.00 9.69
CA PRO A 354 28.41 22.11 10.56
C PRO A 354 29.50 23.18 10.71
N GLY A 355 29.07 24.43 10.81
CA GLY A 355 29.95 25.60 10.93
C GLY A 355 30.52 26.10 9.60
N HIS A 356 30.48 25.29 8.52
CA HIS A 356 30.92 25.71 7.20
C HIS A 356 29.86 26.58 6.49
N GLN A 357 30.32 27.47 5.62
CA GLN A 357 29.48 28.24 4.70
C GLN A 357 29.44 27.55 3.34
N TYR A 358 28.25 27.43 2.76
CA TYR A 358 28.03 26.87 1.44
C TYR A 358 27.27 27.82 0.54
N LEU A 359 27.76 28.00 -0.67
CA LEU A 359 27.02 28.64 -1.76
C LEU A 359 26.13 27.60 -2.41
N ILE A 360 24.82 27.84 -2.42
CA ILE A 360 23.81 27.00 -3.05
C ILE A 360 23.30 27.72 -4.29
N THR A 361 23.36 27.09 -5.44
CA THR A 361 22.81 27.61 -6.70
C THR A 361 21.77 26.63 -7.24
N ALA A 362 20.58 27.12 -7.57
CA ALA A 362 19.48 26.35 -8.14
C ALA A 362 19.03 26.92 -9.48
N GLY A 363 18.69 26.05 -10.43
CA GLY A 363 18.26 26.42 -11.78
C GLY A 363 19.40 26.51 -12.79
N LYS A 364 19.13 27.11 -13.93
CA LYS A 364 20.08 27.41 -15.02
C LYS A 364 19.81 28.82 -15.53
N ASP A 365 20.87 29.50 -15.96
CA ASP A 365 20.74 30.81 -16.58
C ASP A 365 19.75 30.81 -17.77
N PRO A 366 18.94 31.85 -17.94
CA PRO A 366 18.83 33.07 -17.10
C PRO A 366 17.97 32.89 -15.83
N LYS A 367 17.36 31.71 -15.60
CA LYS A 367 16.51 31.42 -14.44
C LYS A 367 17.30 30.64 -13.40
N SER A 368 18.22 31.28 -12.73
CA SER A 368 18.96 30.73 -11.59
C SER A 368 18.82 31.60 -10.34
N SER A 369 18.94 30.98 -9.19
CA SER A 369 18.93 31.65 -7.88
C SER A 369 20.05 31.08 -7.03
N SER A 370 20.72 31.95 -6.27
CA SER A 370 21.81 31.55 -5.38
C SER A 370 21.64 32.16 -3.98
N THR A 371 22.07 31.40 -2.98
CA THR A 371 22.12 31.85 -1.59
C THR A 371 23.31 31.22 -0.87
N THR A 372 23.81 31.91 0.14
CA THR A 372 24.85 31.36 1.03
C THR A 372 24.22 31.03 2.37
N ILE A 373 24.50 29.84 2.89
CA ILE A 373 24.07 29.43 4.23
C ILE A 373 25.27 29.07 5.09
N THR A 374 25.12 29.26 6.41
CA THR A 374 26.01 28.63 7.40
C THR A 374 25.27 27.41 7.97
N VAL A 375 25.86 26.25 7.86
CA VAL A 375 25.25 24.99 8.32
C VAL A 375 25.32 24.94 9.85
N SER A 376 24.19 24.76 10.53
CA SER A 376 24.14 24.56 11.98
C SER A 376 24.41 23.10 12.34
N SER A 377 24.53 22.80 13.63
CA SER A 377 24.65 21.40 14.12
C SER A 377 23.33 20.62 14.10
N GLU A 378 22.20 21.32 13.88
CA GLU A 378 20.88 20.68 13.87
C GLU A 378 20.67 19.91 12.56
N PRO A 379 20.18 18.66 12.62
CA PRO A 379 19.86 17.90 11.42
C PRO A 379 18.60 18.43 10.72
N ASP A 380 18.46 18.08 9.45
CA ASP A 380 17.26 18.34 8.63
C ASP A 380 16.88 19.82 8.47
N GLN A 381 17.88 20.70 8.44
CA GLN A 381 17.69 22.12 8.10
C GLN A 381 17.12 22.23 6.68
N ILE A 382 16.00 22.93 6.51
CA ILE A 382 15.40 23.15 5.20
C ILE A 382 15.79 24.55 4.70
N THR A 383 16.50 24.61 3.58
CA THR A 383 16.76 25.84 2.84
C THR A 383 15.85 25.90 1.62
N THR A 384 15.13 27.00 1.46
CA THR A 384 14.24 27.23 0.31
C THR A 384 14.81 28.33 -0.57
N LEU A 385 15.00 28.02 -1.87
CA LEU A 385 15.33 28.99 -2.90
C LEU A 385 14.07 29.21 -3.78
N SER A 386 13.89 30.41 -4.26
CA SER A 386 12.89 30.74 -5.27
C SER A 386 13.60 31.21 -6.53
N LEU A 387 13.20 30.70 -7.68
CA LEU A 387 13.71 31.14 -8.96
C LEU A 387 13.18 32.56 -9.26
N PRO A 388 13.89 33.36 -10.07
CA PRO A 388 13.38 34.64 -10.58
C PRO A 388 12.19 34.39 -11.52
N GLU A 389 11.25 35.32 -11.55
CA GLU A 389 10.06 35.30 -12.43
C GLU A 389 10.40 35.31 -13.93
#